data_09345706446b541917263bb4608de69f
#
_entry.id   09345706446b541917263bb4608de69f
#
_cell.length_a   1.000
_cell.length_b   1.000
_cell.length_c   1.000
_cell.angle_alpha   90.00
_cell.angle_beta   90.00
_cell.angle_gamma   90.00
#
_symmetry.space_group_name_H-M   'P 1'
#
loop_
_entity.id
_entity.type
_entity.pdbx_description
1 polymer ?
#
loop_
_entity_poly.entity_id
_entity_poly.type
_entity_poly.pdbx_seq_one_letter_code
_entity_poly.pdbx_strand_id
1 'polypeptide(L)'
;LMLKDKDTPPDDLERVWVNTPHLNIKKSVEKKEYNVGETVKYTLVVTNVHEGTLARDIVITDQLQTPGETIVEGTIRLKDETGAVYDLGKKAGKDAEKPYLETQDDTSFKITTGMNLRYDGESPFKKLAEIDDKVHWKNKEGLTQEEWDAPITHTKFTVTYEAKINKEPADTNQFVNVATAKGSNTDEVKDDEIVYLKTPVIKVEKESDKDSYQKGETAKYHLTVTQTREDRTAVNVVIKDALKDEDSEKEKIKGDTIKVYYNGNEFTPVSVKSDDTSFTIETGKNLTVKDKLEVTYDAEVLSDLNKDSITNIVKAKADNAYAEIELDVPVTKVTQNISARKTSNPASGTVVKQGGQIIYYI
;
A
#
# COMPACT_ATOMS: atom_id res chain seq x y z
N LEU A 1 -38.34 20.42 -33.02
CA LEU A 1 -38.92 21.50 -33.85
C LEU A 1 -40.41 21.52 -33.58
N MET A 2 -40.90 22.47 -32.74
CA MET A 2 -42.31 22.69 -32.52
C MET A 2 -42.88 23.48 -33.69
N LEU A 3 -43.68 22.86 -34.49
CA LEU A 3 -44.60 23.58 -35.36
C LEU A 3 -45.79 24.08 -34.49
N LYS A 4 -45.79 25.37 -34.18
CA LYS A 4 -46.95 26.05 -33.60
C LYS A 4 -48.01 26.17 -34.70
N ASP A 5 -49.04 25.33 -34.65
CA ASP A 5 -50.27 25.61 -35.34
C ASP A 5 -51.01 26.69 -34.52
N LYS A 6 -51.38 27.79 -35.17
CA LYS A 6 -51.86 29.00 -34.52
C LYS A 6 -53.28 28.91 -33.95
N ASP A 7 -53.97 27.80 -34.14
CA ASP A 7 -55.40 27.63 -33.83
C ASP A 7 -55.73 26.54 -32.81
N THR A 8 -54.71 25.91 -32.17
CA THR A 8 -54.93 24.97 -31.06
C THR A 8 -54.74 25.66 -29.72
N PRO A 9 -55.66 25.48 -28.77
CA PRO A 9 -55.51 25.98 -27.40
C PRO A 9 -54.26 25.44 -26.76
N PRO A 10 -53.60 26.19 -25.85
CA PRO A 10 -52.34 25.77 -25.19
C PRO A 10 -52.51 24.53 -24.28
N ASP A 11 -53.70 23.96 -24.17
CA ASP A 11 -54.02 22.89 -23.22
C ASP A 11 -53.85 21.45 -23.76
N ASP A 12 -53.40 21.26 -25.02
CA ASP A 12 -53.25 19.94 -25.64
C ASP A 12 -51.77 19.47 -25.69
N LEU A 13 -50.94 19.88 -24.74
CA LEU A 13 -49.56 19.37 -24.62
C LEU A 13 -49.52 18.08 -23.77
N GLU A 14 -49.60 16.93 -24.45
CA GLU A 14 -49.27 15.66 -23.81
C GLU A 14 -47.78 15.64 -23.46
N ARG A 15 -47.42 15.62 -22.17
CA ARG A 15 -46.05 15.48 -21.69
C ARG A 15 -45.79 14.04 -21.39
N VAL A 16 -44.94 13.42 -22.20
CA VAL A 16 -44.40 12.07 -21.95
C VAL A 16 -43.02 12.21 -21.30
N TRP A 17 -42.89 11.71 -20.11
CA TRP A 17 -41.59 11.59 -19.44
C TRP A 17 -41.04 10.19 -19.66
N VAL A 18 -39.90 10.09 -20.30
CA VAL A 18 -39.16 8.82 -20.47
C VAL A 18 -38.02 8.83 -19.46
N ASN A 19 -38.00 7.84 -18.59
CA ASN A 19 -37.00 7.72 -17.54
C ASN A 19 -36.39 6.32 -17.56
N THR A 20 -35.04 6.23 -17.49
CA THR A 20 -34.30 4.97 -17.50
C THR A 20 -33.71 4.69 -16.13
N PRO A 21 -33.73 3.44 -15.64
CA PRO A 21 -33.16 3.09 -14.38
C PRO A 21 -31.62 3.23 -14.41
N HIS A 22 -31.04 3.56 -13.25
CA HIS A 22 -29.61 3.72 -13.06
C HIS A 22 -29.18 2.93 -11.82
N LEU A 23 -28.34 1.93 -12.01
CA LEU A 23 -27.80 1.17 -10.89
C LEU A 23 -26.61 1.89 -10.25
N ASN A 24 -26.43 1.64 -8.97
CA ASN A 24 -25.20 1.91 -8.24
C ASN A 24 -24.77 0.63 -7.54
N ILE A 25 -23.49 0.33 -7.58
CA ILE A 25 -22.88 -0.74 -6.80
C ILE A 25 -21.82 -0.13 -5.89
N LYS A 26 -21.76 -0.59 -4.64
CA LYS A 26 -20.73 -0.22 -3.69
C LYS A 26 -20.13 -1.47 -3.09
N LYS A 27 -18.79 -1.61 -3.22
CA LYS A 27 -18.00 -2.67 -2.66
C LYS A 27 -17.27 -2.18 -1.40
N SER A 28 -17.14 -3.02 -0.39
CA SER A 28 -16.48 -2.67 0.87
C SER A 28 -15.95 -3.90 1.60
N VAL A 29 -15.05 -3.67 2.56
CA VAL A 29 -14.47 -4.67 3.46
C VAL A 29 -14.49 -4.18 4.90
N GLU A 30 -14.41 -5.11 5.87
CA GLU A 30 -14.38 -4.76 7.30
C GLU A 30 -13.08 -4.07 7.71
N LYS A 31 -11.96 -4.45 7.14
CA LYS A 31 -10.62 -3.86 7.38
C LYS A 31 -9.82 -3.84 6.08
N LYS A 32 -8.80 -2.99 6.02
CA LYS A 32 -7.99 -2.80 4.81
C LYS A 32 -6.70 -3.61 4.77
N GLU A 33 -6.23 -4.12 5.91
CA GLU A 33 -4.97 -4.84 6.01
C GLU A 33 -5.14 -6.23 6.61
N TYR A 34 -4.50 -7.21 5.98
CA TYR A 34 -4.59 -8.63 6.33
C TYR A 34 -3.22 -9.32 6.28
N ASN A 35 -3.10 -10.47 6.96
CA ASN A 35 -1.97 -11.39 6.80
C ASN A 35 -2.30 -12.49 5.79
N VAL A 36 -1.27 -13.13 5.25
CA VAL A 36 -1.43 -14.44 4.59
C VAL A 36 -2.06 -15.42 5.58
N GLY A 37 -3.05 -16.17 5.10
CA GLY A 37 -3.85 -17.11 5.90
C GLY A 37 -5.12 -16.52 6.50
N GLU A 38 -5.25 -15.18 6.56
CA GLU A 38 -6.50 -14.54 7.00
C GLU A 38 -7.58 -14.55 5.92
N THR A 39 -8.81 -14.35 6.35
CA THR A 39 -9.99 -14.29 5.48
C THR A 39 -10.51 -12.85 5.40
N VAL A 40 -10.72 -12.38 4.18
CA VAL A 40 -11.33 -11.08 3.86
C VAL A 40 -12.83 -11.28 3.73
N LYS A 41 -13.63 -10.43 4.38
CA LYS A 41 -15.08 -10.38 4.20
C LYS A 41 -15.45 -9.22 3.31
N TYR A 42 -15.96 -9.53 2.14
CA TYR A 42 -16.44 -8.55 1.17
C TYR A 42 -17.95 -8.34 1.30
N THR A 43 -18.37 -7.12 1.07
CA THR A 43 -19.79 -6.73 1.02
C THR A 43 -20.02 -5.89 -0.23
N LEU A 44 -21.02 -6.29 -1.03
CA LEU A 44 -21.51 -5.55 -2.19
C LEU A 44 -22.91 -5.05 -1.89
N VAL A 45 -23.19 -3.80 -2.17
CA VAL A 45 -24.52 -3.21 -2.06
C VAL A 45 -24.94 -2.69 -3.44
N VAL A 46 -26.05 -3.18 -3.96
CA VAL A 46 -26.60 -2.77 -5.25
C VAL A 46 -27.95 -2.09 -5.03
N THR A 47 -28.12 -0.91 -5.61
CA THR A 47 -29.34 -0.09 -5.53
C THR A 47 -29.68 0.50 -6.90
N ASN A 48 -30.94 0.84 -7.11
CA ASN A 48 -31.34 1.72 -8.19
C ASN A 48 -31.43 3.15 -7.65
N VAL A 49 -30.69 4.09 -8.24
CA VAL A 49 -30.57 5.47 -7.75
C VAL A 49 -31.39 6.49 -8.53
N HIS A 50 -32.12 6.05 -9.55
CA HIS A 50 -32.92 6.95 -10.36
C HIS A 50 -34.39 6.93 -9.95
N GLU A 51 -34.91 8.07 -9.46
CA GLU A 51 -36.28 8.23 -8.95
C GLU A 51 -37.32 7.74 -9.95
N GLY A 52 -38.31 7.00 -9.43
CA GLY A 52 -39.46 6.53 -10.20
C GLY A 52 -39.15 5.49 -11.27
N THR A 53 -37.98 4.80 -11.19
CA THR A 53 -37.59 3.79 -12.18
C THR A 53 -37.44 2.40 -11.57
N LEU A 54 -37.48 1.39 -12.44
CA LEU A 54 -37.32 -0.02 -12.12
C LEU A 54 -36.23 -0.65 -13.00
N ALA A 55 -35.16 -1.12 -12.38
CA ALA A 55 -34.15 -1.96 -13.02
C ALA A 55 -34.58 -3.43 -12.92
N ARG A 56 -34.59 -4.15 -14.06
CA ARG A 56 -35.12 -5.52 -14.15
C ARG A 56 -34.04 -6.55 -14.25
N ASP A 57 -34.28 -7.74 -13.73
CA ASP A 57 -33.44 -8.94 -13.90
C ASP A 57 -31.97 -8.68 -13.51
N ILE A 58 -31.75 -8.30 -12.28
CA ILE A 58 -30.43 -7.89 -11.81
C ILE A 58 -29.45 -9.07 -11.81
N VAL A 59 -28.29 -8.84 -12.41
CA VAL A 59 -27.13 -9.74 -12.40
C VAL A 59 -25.99 -9.08 -11.67
N ILE A 60 -25.34 -9.80 -10.76
CA ILE A 60 -24.19 -9.32 -9.96
C ILE A 60 -23.02 -10.25 -10.23
N THR A 61 -21.86 -9.70 -10.58
CA THR A 61 -20.61 -10.46 -10.74
C THR A 61 -19.53 -9.92 -9.81
N ASP A 62 -18.58 -10.78 -9.50
CA ASP A 62 -17.41 -10.44 -8.71
C ASP A 62 -16.19 -11.18 -9.22
N GLN A 63 -15.02 -10.51 -9.23
CA GLN A 63 -13.78 -11.05 -9.76
C GLN A 63 -12.58 -10.57 -8.94
N LEU A 64 -11.90 -11.50 -8.27
CA LEU A 64 -10.57 -11.28 -7.69
C LEU A 64 -9.55 -11.09 -8.82
N GLN A 65 -8.93 -9.90 -8.88
CA GLN A 65 -8.01 -9.56 -9.97
C GLN A 65 -6.56 -9.97 -9.68
N THR A 66 -6.18 -9.98 -8.39
CA THR A 66 -4.81 -10.26 -7.98
C THR A 66 -4.67 -11.73 -7.56
N PRO A 67 -3.71 -12.48 -8.14
CA PRO A 67 -3.45 -13.86 -7.74
C PRO A 67 -3.01 -13.98 -6.26
N GLY A 68 -3.48 -15.01 -5.59
CA GLY A 68 -3.09 -15.29 -4.20
C GLY A 68 -4.25 -15.26 -3.21
N GLU A 69 -5.42 -14.84 -3.67
CA GLU A 69 -6.68 -14.87 -2.92
C GLU A 69 -7.66 -15.85 -3.58
N THR A 70 -8.47 -16.55 -2.80
CA THR A 70 -9.50 -17.46 -3.31
C THR A 70 -10.80 -17.30 -2.57
N ILE A 71 -11.92 -17.34 -3.30
CA ILE A 71 -13.27 -17.30 -2.72
C ILE A 71 -13.53 -18.58 -1.92
N VAL A 72 -13.99 -18.41 -0.69
CA VAL A 72 -14.34 -19.55 0.19
C VAL A 72 -15.70 -20.09 -0.23
N GLU A 73 -15.72 -21.36 -0.65
CA GLU A 73 -16.94 -22.04 -1.10
C GLU A 73 -18.03 -22.01 -0.02
N GLY A 74 -19.28 -21.79 -0.44
CA GLY A 74 -20.43 -21.79 0.45
C GLY A 74 -20.59 -20.57 1.34
N THR A 75 -19.79 -19.49 1.13
CA THR A 75 -19.89 -18.25 1.93
C THR A 75 -20.71 -17.16 1.26
N ILE A 76 -21.00 -17.29 -0.03
CA ILE A 76 -21.77 -16.27 -0.79
C ILE A 76 -23.21 -16.24 -0.28
N ARG A 77 -23.70 -15.05 0.09
CA ARG A 77 -25.05 -14.81 0.57
C ARG A 77 -25.62 -13.58 -0.13
N LEU A 78 -26.85 -13.70 -0.62
CA LEU A 78 -27.65 -12.59 -1.13
C LEU A 78 -28.75 -12.24 -0.12
N LYS A 79 -28.94 -10.96 0.17
CA LYS A 79 -30.00 -10.41 1.02
C LYS A 79 -30.70 -9.27 0.32
N ASP A 80 -31.97 -9.09 0.61
CA ASP A 80 -32.73 -7.90 0.25
C ASP A 80 -32.66 -6.80 1.34
N GLU A 81 -33.45 -5.74 1.16
CA GLU A 81 -33.57 -4.62 2.10
C GLU A 81 -34.16 -5.01 3.47
N THR A 82 -34.92 -6.07 3.54
CA THR A 82 -35.52 -6.56 4.80
C THR A 82 -34.53 -7.41 5.59
N GLY A 83 -33.43 -7.82 4.96
CA GLY A 83 -32.44 -8.74 5.50
C GLY A 83 -32.78 -10.22 5.27
N ALA A 84 -33.84 -10.51 4.48
CA ALA A 84 -34.14 -11.88 4.07
C ALA A 84 -32.98 -12.45 3.24
N VAL A 85 -32.51 -13.65 3.61
CA VAL A 85 -31.40 -14.35 2.96
C VAL A 85 -31.95 -15.31 1.93
N TYR A 86 -31.46 -15.22 0.71
CA TYR A 86 -31.82 -16.10 -0.37
C TYR A 86 -30.86 -17.28 -0.48
N ASP A 87 -31.44 -18.47 -0.67
CA ASP A 87 -30.66 -19.66 -1.01
C ASP A 87 -30.23 -19.56 -2.48
N LEU A 88 -28.90 -19.50 -2.69
CA LEU A 88 -28.30 -19.47 -4.01
C LEU A 88 -28.10 -20.90 -4.51
N GLY A 89 -29.19 -21.51 -5.01
CA GLY A 89 -29.12 -22.84 -5.63
C GLY A 89 -28.22 -22.84 -6.87
N LYS A 90 -27.67 -24.03 -7.19
CA LYS A 90 -27.08 -24.24 -8.52
C LYS A 90 -28.20 -24.16 -9.57
N LYS A 91 -27.92 -23.56 -10.73
CA LYS A 91 -28.88 -23.48 -11.83
C LYS A 91 -29.43 -24.87 -12.17
N ALA A 92 -30.60 -25.17 -11.66
CA ALA A 92 -31.30 -26.42 -11.95
C ALA A 92 -32.64 -26.06 -12.59
N GLY A 93 -32.70 -26.06 -13.93
CA GLY A 93 -33.94 -26.00 -14.67
C GLY A 93 -34.58 -24.61 -14.80
N LYS A 94 -35.83 -24.61 -15.26
CA LYS A 94 -36.62 -23.41 -15.69
C LYS A 94 -37.21 -22.58 -14.52
N ASP A 95 -36.79 -22.75 -13.28
CA ASP A 95 -37.32 -21.93 -12.15
C ASP A 95 -36.63 -20.56 -12.14
N ALA A 96 -37.05 -19.69 -13.03
CA ALA A 96 -36.53 -18.34 -13.23
C ALA A 96 -36.84 -17.35 -12.08
N GLU A 97 -37.53 -17.78 -11.04
CA GLU A 97 -38.02 -16.90 -9.96
C GLU A 97 -37.14 -16.89 -8.70
N LYS A 98 -36.12 -17.72 -8.62
CA LYS A 98 -35.22 -17.76 -7.43
C LYS A 98 -33.80 -17.34 -7.83
N PRO A 99 -33.13 -16.51 -7.00
CA PRO A 99 -31.75 -16.20 -7.26
C PRO A 99 -30.90 -17.45 -7.27
N TYR A 100 -30.00 -17.57 -8.23
CA TYR A 100 -29.08 -18.69 -8.34
C TYR A 100 -27.67 -18.24 -8.68
N LEU A 101 -26.71 -19.05 -8.26
CA LEU A 101 -25.29 -18.90 -8.60
C LEU A 101 -25.08 -19.50 -9.99
N GLU A 102 -24.87 -18.64 -11.01
CA GLU A 102 -24.70 -19.09 -12.39
C GLU A 102 -23.33 -19.72 -12.61
N THR A 103 -22.29 -19.08 -12.08
CA THR A 103 -20.92 -19.57 -12.07
C THR A 103 -20.26 -19.23 -10.73
N GLN A 104 -19.40 -20.13 -10.28
CA GLN A 104 -18.46 -19.89 -9.19
C GLN A 104 -17.21 -20.71 -9.45
N ASP A 105 -16.06 -20.05 -9.35
CA ASP A 105 -14.73 -20.65 -9.29
C ASP A 105 -13.94 -20.03 -8.12
N ASP A 106 -12.65 -20.38 -8.02
CA ASP A 106 -11.80 -19.90 -6.93
C ASP A 106 -11.63 -18.36 -6.92
N THR A 107 -11.90 -17.69 -8.03
CA THR A 107 -11.60 -16.26 -8.20
C THR A 107 -12.80 -15.42 -8.58
N SER A 108 -13.92 -16.02 -8.97
CA SER A 108 -15.08 -15.28 -9.46
C SER A 108 -16.41 -15.94 -9.13
N PHE A 109 -17.46 -15.15 -9.14
CA PHE A 109 -18.83 -15.66 -9.16
C PHE A 109 -19.77 -14.75 -9.96
N LYS A 110 -20.90 -15.33 -10.39
CA LYS A 110 -22.00 -14.61 -11.04
C LYS A 110 -23.32 -15.06 -10.43
N ILE A 111 -24.08 -14.10 -9.91
CA ILE A 111 -25.43 -14.30 -9.39
C ILE A 111 -26.44 -13.73 -10.39
N THR A 112 -27.38 -14.55 -10.83
CA THR A 112 -28.59 -14.11 -11.54
C THR A 112 -29.74 -14.10 -10.55
N THR A 113 -30.24 -12.90 -10.22
CA THR A 113 -31.24 -12.75 -9.16
C THR A 113 -32.64 -13.15 -9.61
N GLY A 114 -32.98 -12.93 -10.88
CA GLY A 114 -34.39 -13.00 -11.38
C GLY A 114 -35.30 -11.99 -10.69
N MET A 115 -34.73 -10.98 -10.05
CA MET A 115 -35.48 -9.96 -9.27
C MET A 115 -35.13 -8.56 -9.77
N ASN A 116 -35.98 -7.60 -9.39
CA ASN A 116 -35.91 -6.23 -9.82
C ASN A 116 -35.44 -5.30 -8.68
N LEU A 117 -34.87 -4.14 -9.03
CA LEU A 117 -34.56 -3.06 -8.10
C LEU A 117 -35.32 -1.80 -8.50
N ARG A 118 -36.25 -1.39 -7.65
CA ARG A 118 -36.88 -0.07 -7.74
C ARG A 118 -36.05 0.97 -6.97
N TYR A 119 -36.29 2.23 -7.31
CA TYR A 119 -35.75 3.32 -6.49
C TYR A 119 -36.35 3.25 -5.07
N ASP A 120 -35.51 3.54 -4.07
CA ASP A 120 -35.90 3.57 -2.65
C ASP A 120 -36.50 4.94 -2.32
N GLY A 121 -37.79 5.09 -2.58
CA GLY A 121 -38.53 6.33 -2.38
C GLY A 121 -40.01 6.15 -2.70
N GLU A 122 -40.73 7.28 -2.81
CA GLU A 122 -42.17 7.25 -3.12
C GLU A 122 -42.45 6.64 -4.49
N SER A 123 -43.58 5.92 -4.56
CA SER A 123 -44.07 5.38 -5.82
C SER A 123 -44.34 6.51 -6.82
N PRO A 124 -43.82 6.42 -8.04
CA PRO A 124 -44.12 7.41 -9.07
C PRO A 124 -45.62 7.53 -9.39
N PHE A 125 -46.37 6.46 -9.18
CA PHE A 125 -47.79 6.42 -9.41
C PHE A 125 -48.60 7.20 -8.37
N LYS A 126 -48.09 7.36 -7.15
CA LYS A 126 -48.69 8.22 -6.12
C LYS A 126 -48.61 9.69 -6.51
N LYS A 127 -47.48 10.14 -7.02
CA LYS A 127 -47.29 11.51 -7.53
C LYS A 127 -48.16 11.78 -8.75
N LEU A 128 -48.39 10.79 -9.61
CA LEU A 128 -49.24 10.93 -10.79
C LEU A 128 -50.70 11.07 -10.44
N ALA A 129 -51.19 10.45 -9.36
CA ALA A 129 -52.55 10.62 -8.86
C ALA A 129 -52.81 12.05 -8.31
N GLU A 130 -51.76 12.78 -7.97
CA GLU A 130 -51.82 14.17 -7.47
C GLU A 130 -51.66 15.22 -8.59
N ILE A 131 -51.20 14.81 -9.77
CA ILE A 131 -50.98 15.65 -10.94
C ILE A 131 -52.00 15.30 -11.99
N ASP A 132 -52.72 16.31 -12.50
CA ASP A 132 -53.73 16.26 -13.56
C ASP A 132 -53.64 15.02 -14.49
N ASP A 133 -54.79 14.38 -14.79
CA ASP A 133 -54.95 13.13 -15.58
C ASP A 133 -54.31 13.16 -16.99
N LYS A 134 -53.70 14.25 -17.39
CA LYS A 134 -53.00 14.42 -18.69
C LYS A 134 -51.53 14.10 -18.65
N VAL A 135 -50.94 13.81 -17.47
CA VAL A 135 -49.54 13.45 -17.36
C VAL A 135 -49.38 11.94 -17.37
N HIS A 136 -48.88 11.40 -18.48
CA HIS A 136 -48.50 9.99 -18.59
C HIS A 136 -47.05 9.80 -18.22
N TRP A 137 -46.82 9.07 -17.16
CA TRP A 137 -45.48 8.71 -16.74
C TRP A 137 -45.17 7.28 -17.19
N LYS A 138 -44.11 7.12 -17.97
CA LYS A 138 -43.57 5.82 -18.40
C LYS A 138 -42.08 5.83 -18.40
N ASN A 139 -41.48 4.73 -18.01
CA ASN A 139 -40.08 4.48 -18.34
C ASN A 139 -39.99 3.94 -19.79
N LYS A 140 -38.78 3.75 -20.29
CA LYS A 140 -38.52 3.24 -21.65
C LYS A 140 -39.20 1.89 -21.93
N GLU A 141 -39.37 1.07 -20.89
CA GLU A 141 -39.97 -0.29 -20.94
C GLU A 141 -41.42 -0.34 -20.49
N GLY A 142 -42.04 0.81 -20.18
CA GLY A 142 -43.44 0.87 -19.80
C GLY A 142 -43.73 0.36 -18.39
N LEU A 143 -43.04 0.90 -17.35
CA LEU A 143 -43.26 0.56 -15.94
C LEU A 143 -44.71 0.67 -15.52
N THR A 144 -45.21 -0.32 -14.77
CA THR A 144 -46.56 -0.37 -14.20
C THR A 144 -46.52 -0.37 -12.67
N GLN A 145 -47.65 0.00 -12.03
CA GLN A 145 -47.84 -0.08 -10.57
C GLN A 145 -47.65 -1.52 -10.07
N GLU A 146 -48.15 -2.50 -10.83
CA GLU A 146 -48.05 -3.92 -10.50
C GLU A 146 -46.59 -4.39 -10.44
N GLU A 147 -45.76 -3.97 -11.38
CA GLU A 147 -44.34 -4.28 -11.38
C GLU A 147 -43.61 -3.59 -10.22
N TRP A 148 -44.00 -2.36 -9.87
CA TRP A 148 -43.41 -1.61 -8.76
C TRP A 148 -43.66 -2.30 -7.42
N ASP A 149 -44.84 -2.85 -7.21
CA ASP A 149 -45.27 -3.48 -5.96
C ASP A 149 -45.08 -5.01 -5.98
N ALA A 150 -44.53 -5.57 -7.04
CA ALA A 150 -44.34 -7.01 -7.17
C ALA A 150 -43.43 -7.58 -6.04
N PRO A 151 -43.71 -8.79 -5.54
CA PRO A 151 -42.92 -9.44 -4.49
C PRO A 151 -41.45 -9.67 -4.89
N ILE A 152 -41.11 -9.67 -6.19
CA ILE A 152 -39.74 -9.81 -6.72
C ILE A 152 -39.08 -8.44 -6.90
N THR A 153 -39.71 -7.35 -6.47
CA THR A 153 -39.18 -5.99 -6.59
C THR A 153 -38.71 -5.50 -5.23
N HIS A 154 -37.44 -5.21 -5.16
CA HIS A 154 -36.73 -4.79 -3.96
C HIS A 154 -36.15 -3.38 -4.13
N THR A 155 -35.63 -2.78 -3.05
CA THR A 155 -34.96 -1.48 -3.12
C THR A 155 -33.43 -1.65 -3.05
N LYS A 156 -32.96 -2.78 -2.52
CA LYS A 156 -31.53 -3.04 -2.31
C LYS A 156 -31.21 -4.53 -2.32
N PHE A 157 -30.11 -4.88 -2.93
CA PHE A 157 -29.47 -6.17 -2.71
C PHE A 157 -28.13 -5.99 -1.99
N THR A 158 -27.85 -6.88 -1.05
CA THR A 158 -26.57 -6.99 -0.36
C THR A 158 -26.01 -8.38 -0.58
N VAL A 159 -24.84 -8.46 -1.19
CA VAL A 159 -24.07 -9.71 -1.32
C VAL A 159 -22.92 -9.67 -0.34
N THR A 160 -22.76 -10.73 0.46
CA THR A 160 -21.60 -10.92 1.33
C THR A 160 -20.94 -12.26 1.00
N TYR A 161 -19.61 -12.29 1.07
CA TYR A 161 -18.85 -13.52 0.90
C TYR A 161 -17.47 -13.37 1.55
N GLU A 162 -16.77 -14.49 1.66
CA GLU A 162 -15.43 -14.57 2.22
C GLU A 162 -14.43 -15.00 1.14
N ALA A 163 -13.22 -14.41 1.18
CA ALA A 163 -12.10 -14.81 0.37
C ALA A 163 -10.85 -14.97 1.26
N LYS A 164 -10.11 -16.06 1.04
CA LYS A 164 -8.92 -16.39 1.84
C LYS A 164 -7.66 -15.96 1.10
N ILE A 165 -6.78 -15.26 1.79
CA ILE A 165 -5.45 -14.94 1.28
C ILE A 165 -4.55 -16.15 1.51
N ASN A 166 -4.11 -16.80 0.42
CA ASN A 166 -3.31 -18.03 0.47
C ASN A 166 -1.82 -17.78 0.34
N LYS A 167 -1.42 -16.73 -0.37
CA LYS A 167 -0.03 -16.36 -0.61
C LYS A 167 0.10 -14.88 -0.94
N GLU A 168 1.32 -14.36 -0.81
CA GLU A 168 1.66 -13.01 -1.25
C GLU A 168 1.58 -12.90 -2.78
N PRO A 169 1.07 -11.80 -3.33
CA PRO A 169 1.19 -11.49 -4.76
C PRO A 169 2.65 -11.23 -5.14
N ALA A 170 3.02 -11.52 -6.41
CA ALA A 170 4.42 -11.49 -6.84
C ALA A 170 5.07 -10.10 -6.78
N ASP A 171 4.35 -9.05 -7.18
CA ASP A 171 4.94 -7.73 -7.45
C ASP A 171 4.24 -6.58 -6.70
N THR A 172 3.37 -6.89 -5.74
CA THR A 172 2.56 -5.92 -5.02
C THR A 172 2.19 -6.44 -3.63
N ASN A 173 1.78 -5.56 -2.74
CA ASN A 173 1.14 -5.94 -1.47
C ASN A 173 -0.38 -5.73 -1.50
N GLN A 174 -0.97 -5.57 -2.69
CA GLN A 174 -2.37 -5.24 -2.90
C GLN A 174 -3.13 -6.42 -3.52
N PHE A 175 -4.34 -6.66 -3.03
CA PHE A 175 -5.34 -7.49 -3.68
C PHE A 175 -6.47 -6.60 -4.17
N VAL A 176 -6.66 -6.57 -5.48
CA VAL A 176 -7.72 -5.80 -6.15
C VAL A 176 -8.88 -6.73 -6.46
N ASN A 177 -10.08 -6.32 -6.10
CA ASN A 177 -11.28 -7.10 -6.32
C ASN A 177 -12.37 -6.22 -6.93
N VAL A 178 -12.92 -6.62 -8.07
CA VAL A 178 -13.87 -5.84 -8.87
C VAL A 178 -15.24 -6.52 -8.88
N ALA A 179 -16.28 -5.74 -8.61
CA ALA A 179 -17.66 -6.18 -8.73
C ALA A 179 -18.39 -5.40 -9.80
N THR A 180 -19.34 -6.05 -10.48
CA THR A 180 -20.26 -5.38 -11.40
C THR A 180 -21.71 -5.71 -11.11
N ALA A 181 -22.61 -4.81 -11.50
CA ALA A 181 -24.04 -5.05 -11.49
C ALA A 181 -24.69 -4.54 -12.79
N LYS A 182 -25.65 -5.29 -13.31
CA LYS A 182 -26.37 -4.97 -14.53
C LYS A 182 -27.82 -5.45 -14.45
N GLY A 183 -28.74 -4.63 -14.89
CA GLY A 183 -30.12 -5.03 -15.19
C GLY A 183 -30.31 -5.29 -16.69
N SER A 184 -31.40 -5.97 -17.08
CA SER A 184 -31.72 -6.18 -18.50
C SER A 184 -32.00 -4.87 -19.24
N ASN A 185 -32.38 -3.81 -18.49
CA ASN A 185 -32.69 -2.48 -18.99
C ASN A 185 -31.80 -1.37 -18.43
N THR A 186 -30.58 -1.71 -17.98
CA THR A 186 -29.58 -0.74 -17.47
C THR A 186 -28.24 -0.95 -18.14
N ASP A 187 -27.40 0.08 -18.10
CA ASP A 187 -25.99 -0.08 -18.31
C ASP A 187 -25.35 -0.86 -17.15
N GLU A 188 -24.18 -1.45 -17.39
CA GLU A 188 -23.37 -2.10 -16.38
C GLU A 188 -22.67 -1.04 -15.53
N VAL A 189 -22.72 -1.21 -14.21
CA VAL A 189 -21.97 -0.41 -13.25
C VAL A 189 -20.94 -1.29 -12.56
N LYS A 190 -19.83 -0.70 -12.14
CA LYS A 190 -18.73 -1.39 -11.43
C LYS A 190 -18.22 -0.60 -10.26
N ASP A 191 -17.67 -1.32 -9.28
CA ASP A 191 -16.91 -0.79 -8.16
C ASP A 191 -15.80 -1.76 -7.80
N ASP A 192 -14.71 -1.26 -7.23
CA ASP A 192 -13.59 -2.08 -6.80
C ASP A 192 -13.25 -1.82 -5.33
N GLU A 193 -12.61 -2.81 -4.74
CA GLU A 193 -12.10 -2.74 -3.38
C GLU A 193 -10.68 -3.26 -3.35
N ILE A 194 -9.80 -2.53 -2.65
CA ILE A 194 -8.40 -2.90 -2.48
C ILE A 194 -8.14 -3.23 -1.01
N VAL A 195 -7.59 -4.41 -0.77
CA VAL A 195 -7.04 -4.79 0.53
C VAL A 195 -5.53 -4.97 0.42
N TYR A 196 -4.83 -4.78 1.52
CA TYR A 196 -3.38 -4.79 1.57
C TYR A 196 -2.88 -5.94 2.44
N LEU A 197 -1.75 -6.54 2.02
CA LEU A 197 -0.99 -7.35 2.95
C LEU A 197 -0.29 -6.44 3.96
N LYS A 198 -0.34 -6.85 5.20
CA LYS A 198 0.45 -6.22 6.25
C LYS A 198 1.91 -6.63 6.06
N THR A 199 2.75 -5.66 5.78
CA THR A 199 4.19 -5.85 5.66
C THR A 199 4.90 -5.43 6.95
N PRO A 200 6.00 -6.08 7.36
CA PRO A 200 6.84 -5.59 8.42
C PRO A 200 7.50 -4.27 8.03
N VAL A 201 7.84 -3.45 9.01
CA VAL A 201 8.60 -2.21 8.80
C VAL A 201 9.95 -2.37 9.46
N ILE A 202 11.01 -2.48 8.65
CA ILE A 202 12.39 -2.53 9.12
C ILE A 202 12.87 -1.11 9.36
N LYS A 203 13.55 -0.90 10.48
CA LYS A 203 14.31 0.30 10.78
C LYS A 203 15.79 -0.07 10.86
N VAL A 204 16.63 0.73 10.22
CA VAL A 204 18.09 0.63 10.27
C VAL A 204 18.63 1.88 10.92
N GLU A 205 19.55 1.71 11.84
CA GLU A 205 20.32 2.77 12.47
C GLU A 205 21.80 2.42 12.35
N LYS A 206 22.63 3.43 12.13
CA LYS A 206 24.08 3.30 12.09
C LYS A 206 24.69 4.46 12.84
N GLU A 207 25.71 4.17 13.61
CA GLU A 207 26.47 5.16 14.37
C GLU A 207 27.95 4.81 14.37
N SER A 208 28.78 5.80 14.60
CA SER A 208 30.23 5.67 14.81
C SER A 208 30.59 5.99 16.24
N ASP A 209 31.71 5.46 16.72
CA ASP A 209 32.16 5.68 18.10
C ASP A 209 32.71 7.10 18.34
N LYS A 210 32.92 7.89 17.30
CA LYS A 210 33.35 9.30 17.37
C LYS A 210 32.56 10.15 16.38
N ASP A 211 32.46 11.44 16.69
CA ASP A 211 31.84 12.43 15.81
C ASP A 211 32.69 12.79 14.58
N SER A 212 34.02 12.49 14.63
CA SER A 212 34.93 12.73 13.50
C SER A 212 36.24 11.91 13.66
N TYR A 213 36.92 11.67 12.54
CA TYR A 213 38.17 10.92 12.48
C TYR A 213 39.24 11.67 11.71
N GLN A 214 40.49 11.22 11.90
CA GLN A 214 41.66 11.67 11.18
C GLN A 214 42.24 10.51 10.35
N LYS A 215 43.03 10.82 9.34
CA LYS A 215 43.73 9.82 8.56
C LYS A 215 44.57 8.89 9.46
N GLY A 216 44.47 7.60 9.19
CA GLY A 216 45.17 6.54 9.94
C GLY A 216 44.46 6.12 11.24
N GLU A 217 43.36 6.78 11.62
CA GLU A 217 42.53 6.30 12.72
C GLU A 217 41.67 5.13 12.28
N THR A 218 41.22 4.35 13.26
CA THR A 218 40.23 3.30 13.06
C THR A 218 38.89 3.80 13.54
N ALA A 219 37.92 3.88 12.61
CA ALA A 219 36.54 4.12 12.91
C ALA A 219 35.86 2.82 13.35
N LYS A 220 35.05 2.89 14.40
CA LYS A 220 34.22 1.75 14.85
C LYS A 220 32.79 2.05 14.59
N TYR A 221 32.16 1.17 13.84
CA TYR A 221 30.73 1.31 13.47
C TYR A 221 29.88 0.32 14.22
N HIS A 222 28.67 0.78 14.53
CA HIS A 222 27.62 -0.01 15.11
C HIS A 222 26.34 0.17 14.28
N LEU A 223 25.79 -0.93 13.80
CA LEU A 223 24.55 -1.01 13.05
C LEU A 223 23.50 -1.67 13.92
N THR A 224 22.31 -1.13 13.88
CA THR A 224 21.14 -1.74 14.52
C THR A 224 20.01 -1.91 13.49
N VAL A 225 19.46 -3.12 13.40
CA VAL A 225 18.31 -3.44 12.56
C VAL A 225 17.20 -3.96 13.46
N THR A 226 16.04 -3.30 13.40
CA THR A 226 14.83 -3.64 14.15
C THR A 226 13.63 -3.71 13.24
N GLN A 227 12.59 -4.43 13.65
CA GLN A 227 11.27 -4.41 13.06
C GLN A 227 10.34 -3.66 14.01
N THR A 228 9.57 -2.68 13.52
CA THR A 228 8.84 -1.72 14.38
C THR A 228 7.33 -1.92 14.41
N ARG A 229 6.79 -2.83 13.60
CA ARG A 229 5.35 -3.06 13.50
C ARG A 229 4.94 -4.29 14.29
N GLU A 230 4.03 -4.12 15.26
CA GLU A 230 3.46 -5.25 16.01
C GLU A 230 2.79 -6.26 15.08
N ASP A 231 2.74 -7.52 15.51
CA ASP A 231 2.13 -8.64 14.78
C ASP A 231 2.72 -8.88 13.37
N ARG A 232 3.99 -8.51 13.17
CA ARG A 232 4.72 -8.75 11.91
C ARG A 232 6.07 -9.39 12.18
N THR A 233 6.52 -10.11 11.18
CA THR A 233 7.86 -10.72 11.18
C THR A 233 8.54 -10.38 9.87
N ALA A 234 9.70 -9.73 9.94
CA ALA A 234 10.59 -9.61 8.79
C ALA A 234 11.34 -10.94 8.62
N VAL A 235 11.20 -11.59 7.47
CA VAL A 235 11.69 -12.95 7.21
C VAL A 235 13.02 -12.91 6.47
N ASN A 236 13.98 -13.75 6.89
CA ASN A 236 15.28 -13.91 6.22
C ASN A 236 16.04 -12.59 6.05
N VAL A 237 16.33 -11.91 7.16
CA VAL A 237 16.98 -10.58 7.11
C VAL A 237 18.39 -10.69 6.59
N VAL A 238 18.70 -9.88 5.57
CA VAL A 238 20.04 -9.70 4.98
C VAL A 238 20.47 -8.25 5.21
N ILE A 239 21.69 -8.05 5.69
CA ILE A 239 22.27 -6.73 5.92
C ILE A 239 23.40 -6.51 4.93
N LYS A 240 23.38 -5.39 4.23
CA LYS A 240 24.47 -4.93 3.36
C LYS A 240 24.92 -3.55 3.82
N ASP A 241 26.23 -3.40 3.96
CA ASP A 241 26.90 -2.13 4.23
C ASP A 241 27.89 -1.85 3.11
N ALA A 242 27.95 -0.61 2.62
CA ALA A 242 28.87 -0.25 1.56
C ALA A 242 29.24 1.23 1.64
N LEU A 243 30.51 1.54 1.43
CA LEU A 243 30.94 2.89 1.13
C LEU A 243 30.30 3.38 -0.16
N LYS A 244 30.00 4.66 -0.24
CA LYS A 244 29.56 5.27 -1.49
C LYS A 244 30.71 5.23 -2.51
N ASP A 245 30.41 5.02 -3.79
CA ASP A 245 31.44 4.83 -4.83
C ASP A 245 32.53 5.92 -4.82
N GLU A 246 32.13 7.19 -4.60
CA GLU A 246 33.02 8.33 -4.52
C GLU A 246 33.93 8.35 -3.26
N ASP A 247 33.65 7.50 -2.28
CA ASP A 247 34.32 7.39 -1.01
C ASP A 247 35.13 6.08 -0.84
N SER A 248 35.08 5.21 -1.85
CA SER A 248 35.69 3.87 -1.84
C SER A 248 37.20 3.85 -1.58
N GLU A 249 37.91 4.93 -1.91
CA GLU A 249 39.37 5.07 -1.65
C GLU A 249 39.69 5.78 -0.33
N LYS A 250 38.71 6.19 0.44
CA LYS A 250 38.87 7.02 1.63
C LYS A 250 38.84 6.24 2.93
N GLU A 251 38.25 5.09 2.92
CA GLU A 251 38.13 4.20 4.07
C GLU A 251 38.24 2.74 3.61
N LYS A 252 38.77 1.89 4.50
CA LYS A 252 38.90 0.45 4.28
C LYS A 252 38.21 -0.32 5.39
N ILE A 253 37.19 -1.11 5.05
CA ILE A 253 36.50 -2.00 5.97
C ILE A 253 37.42 -3.17 6.36
N LYS A 254 37.54 -3.46 7.66
CA LYS A 254 38.28 -4.61 8.19
C LYS A 254 37.33 -5.79 8.35
N GLY A 255 37.21 -6.63 7.32
CA GLY A 255 36.25 -7.73 7.27
C GLY A 255 36.36 -8.75 8.40
N ASP A 256 37.59 -8.94 8.95
CA ASP A 256 37.88 -9.82 10.08
C ASP A 256 37.35 -9.31 11.44
N THR A 257 36.96 -8.05 11.50
CA THR A 257 36.40 -7.43 12.72
C THR A 257 34.86 -7.46 12.77
N ILE A 258 34.22 -7.92 11.70
CA ILE A 258 32.76 -7.95 11.64
C ILE A 258 32.21 -8.97 12.65
N LYS A 259 31.36 -8.49 13.56
CA LYS A 259 30.66 -9.31 14.54
C LYS A 259 29.16 -9.04 14.44
N VAL A 260 28.39 -10.11 14.58
CA VAL A 260 26.92 -10.09 14.43
C VAL A 260 26.26 -10.57 15.71
N TYR A 261 25.26 -9.82 16.18
CA TYR A 261 24.55 -10.12 17.40
C TYR A 261 23.05 -10.24 17.12
N TYR A 262 22.40 -11.15 17.79
CA TYR A 262 20.94 -11.29 17.82
C TYR A 262 20.46 -11.21 19.27
N ASN A 263 19.66 -10.21 19.58
CA ASN A 263 19.17 -9.93 20.94
C ASN A 263 20.31 -9.85 21.97
N GLY A 264 21.42 -9.18 21.58
CA GLY A 264 22.61 -8.96 22.41
C GLY A 264 23.58 -10.14 22.51
N ASN A 265 23.29 -11.28 21.89
CA ASN A 265 24.16 -12.45 21.88
C ASN A 265 24.89 -12.57 20.53
N GLU A 266 26.22 -12.65 20.57
CA GLU A 266 27.03 -12.90 19.37
C GLU A 266 26.68 -14.26 18.77
N PHE A 267 26.50 -14.34 17.44
CA PHE A 267 26.17 -15.59 16.75
C PHE A 267 26.86 -15.64 15.38
N THR A 268 26.99 -16.85 14.83
CA THR A 268 27.52 -17.06 13.48
C THR A 268 26.36 -16.97 12.47
N PRO A 269 26.33 -15.98 11.56
CA PRO A 269 25.35 -15.88 10.50
C PRO A 269 25.55 -16.98 9.44
N VAL A 270 24.58 -17.14 8.53
CA VAL A 270 24.61 -18.11 7.43
C VAL A 270 25.82 -17.84 6.51
N SER A 271 26.04 -16.58 6.16
CA SER A 271 27.22 -16.15 5.41
C SER A 271 27.60 -14.71 5.73
N VAL A 272 28.91 -14.42 5.64
CA VAL A 272 29.48 -13.07 5.60
C VAL A 272 30.37 -13.00 4.39
N LYS A 273 30.08 -12.07 3.47
CA LYS A 273 30.95 -11.74 2.33
C LYS A 273 31.39 -10.30 2.51
N SER A 274 32.71 -10.06 2.52
CA SER A 274 33.28 -8.72 2.69
C SER A 274 34.43 -8.49 1.74
N ASP A 275 34.62 -7.22 1.36
CA ASP A 275 35.78 -6.67 0.71
C ASP A 275 36.22 -5.36 1.42
N ASP A 276 37.16 -4.62 0.83
CA ASP A 276 37.64 -3.39 1.42
C ASP A 276 36.60 -2.25 1.50
N THR A 277 35.52 -2.34 0.75
CA THR A 277 34.52 -1.26 0.60
C THR A 277 33.12 -1.65 1.02
N SER A 278 32.84 -2.93 1.19
CA SER A 278 31.48 -3.41 1.49
C SER A 278 31.48 -4.76 2.22
N PHE A 279 30.33 -5.06 2.84
CA PHE A 279 30.03 -6.42 3.26
C PHE A 279 28.54 -6.75 3.07
N THR A 280 28.24 -8.04 2.99
CA THR A 280 26.87 -8.59 2.98
C THR A 280 26.80 -9.73 3.96
N ILE A 281 25.78 -9.70 4.83
CA ILE A 281 25.52 -10.71 5.86
C ILE A 281 24.16 -11.33 5.60
N GLU A 282 24.13 -12.63 5.31
CA GLU A 282 22.92 -13.44 5.35
C GLU A 282 22.72 -13.93 6.78
N THR A 283 21.83 -13.31 7.53
CA THR A 283 21.73 -13.56 8.97
C THR A 283 21.08 -14.90 9.31
N GLY A 284 20.18 -15.42 8.46
CA GLY A 284 19.34 -16.56 8.77
C GLY A 284 18.34 -16.32 9.91
N LYS A 285 18.11 -15.05 10.25
CA LYS A 285 17.21 -14.65 11.33
C LYS A 285 15.98 -13.94 10.79
N ASN A 286 14.87 -14.15 11.51
CA ASN A 286 13.66 -13.38 11.37
C ASN A 286 13.61 -12.34 12.50
N LEU A 287 12.97 -11.19 12.25
CA LEU A 287 12.78 -10.14 13.25
C LEU A 287 11.29 -9.90 13.51
N THR A 288 10.90 -10.07 14.76
CA THR A 288 9.64 -9.53 15.32
C THR A 288 9.94 -8.16 15.97
N VAL A 289 8.93 -7.46 16.46
CA VAL A 289 9.09 -6.18 17.19
C VAL A 289 9.96 -6.32 18.46
N LYS A 290 10.15 -7.53 18.97
CA LYS A 290 10.95 -7.81 20.16
C LYS A 290 12.40 -8.14 19.85
N ASP A 291 12.73 -8.33 18.58
CA ASP A 291 14.04 -8.78 18.13
C ASP A 291 14.87 -7.62 17.61
N LYS A 292 16.18 -7.74 17.80
CA LYS A 292 17.19 -6.81 17.33
C LYS A 292 18.39 -7.57 16.74
N LEU A 293 18.81 -7.17 15.54
CA LEU A 293 20.10 -7.53 14.97
C LEU A 293 21.07 -6.36 15.14
N GLU A 294 22.29 -6.66 15.52
CA GLU A 294 23.34 -5.66 15.64
C GLU A 294 24.58 -6.17 14.91
N VAL A 295 25.31 -5.27 14.26
CA VAL A 295 26.58 -5.54 13.61
C VAL A 295 27.59 -4.51 14.08
N THR A 296 28.76 -4.97 14.50
CA THR A 296 29.90 -4.09 14.78
C THR A 296 31.04 -4.43 13.84
N TYR A 297 31.77 -3.42 13.42
CA TYR A 297 33.00 -3.60 12.62
C TYR A 297 33.89 -2.39 12.72
N ASP A 298 35.19 -2.59 12.37
CA ASP A 298 36.21 -1.57 12.29
C ASP A 298 36.47 -1.21 10.82
N ALA A 299 36.83 0.07 10.58
CA ALA A 299 37.32 0.53 9.29
C ALA A 299 38.47 1.52 9.47
N GLU A 300 39.41 1.52 8.56
CA GLU A 300 40.59 2.38 8.59
C GLU A 300 40.40 3.60 7.67
N VAL A 301 40.58 4.79 8.21
CA VAL A 301 40.52 6.05 7.45
C VAL A 301 41.83 6.25 6.67
N LEU A 302 41.76 6.23 5.33
CA LEU A 302 42.94 6.16 4.45
C LEU A 302 43.42 7.52 3.94
N SER A 303 42.59 8.52 3.86
CA SER A 303 42.96 9.79 3.21
C SER A 303 42.61 11.04 4.00
N ASP A 304 43.45 12.08 3.87
CA ASP A 304 43.13 13.46 4.24
C ASP A 304 42.21 14.04 3.16
N LEU A 305 40.92 14.05 3.41
CA LEU A 305 39.95 14.38 2.41
C LEU A 305 39.92 15.86 2.04
N ASN A 306 39.73 16.14 0.73
CA ASN A 306 39.25 17.44 0.26
C ASN A 306 37.75 17.63 0.50
N LYS A 307 37.07 16.60 1.00
CA LYS A 307 35.65 16.61 1.42
C LYS A 307 35.61 16.34 2.92
N ASP A 308 34.59 16.95 3.56
CA ASP A 308 34.45 16.97 5.01
C ASP A 308 33.86 15.68 5.61
N SER A 309 33.52 14.65 4.80
CA SER A 309 32.92 13.41 5.28
C SER A 309 33.17 12.18 4.39
N ILE A 310 33.00 11.00 4.97
CA ILE A 310 32.88 9.70 4.30
C ILE A 310 31.44 9.27 4.41
N THR A 311 30.81 8.98 3.30
CA THR A 311 29.43 8.50 3.26
C THR A 311 29.40 6.98 3.17
N ASN A 312 28.61 6.37 4.05
CA ASN A 312 28.42 4.93 4.09
C ASN A 312 26.92 4.60 4.05
N ILE A 313 26.54 3.62 3.24
CA ILE A 313 25.15 3.25 2.97
C ILE A 313 24.88 1.87 3.57
N VAL A 314 23.87 1.79 4.43
CA VAL A 314 23.39 0.53 4.99
C VAL A 314 22.03 0.19 4.43
N LYS A 315 21.89 -1.05 4.00
CA LYS A 315 20.63 -1.63 3.52
C LYS A 315 20.28 -2.86 4.35
N ALA A 316 19.07 -2.90 4.87
CA ALA A 316 18.51 -4.12 5.44
C ALA A 316 17.36 -4.59 4.55
N LYS A 317 17.44 -5.83 4.09
CA LYS A 317 16.41 -6.48 3.26
C LYS A 317 15.91 -7.72 3.95
N ALA A 318 14.60 -7.91 3.96
CA ALA A 318 13.94 -9.17 4.26
C ALA A 318 13.17 -9.62 3.01
N ASP A 319 12.69 -10.86 3.00
CA ASP A 319 11.86 -11.35 1.88
C ASP A 319 10.61 -10.45 1.68
N ASN A 320 10.14 -9.82 2.75
CA ASN A 320 8.90 -9.04 2.81
C ASN A 320 9.07 -7.60 3.33
N ALA A 321 10.29 -7.07 3.38
CA ALA A 321 10.56 -5.68 3.80
C ALA A 321 11.93 -5.17 3.33
N TYR A 322 12.08 -3.84 3.31
CA TYR A 322 13.32 -3.17 2.93
C TYR A 322 13.49 -1.86 3.69
N ALA A 323 14.73 -1.55 4.09
CA ALA A 323 15.11 -0.26 4.64
C ALA A 323 16.53 0.11 4.20
N GLU A 324 16.79 1.40 4.05
CA GLU A 324 18.10 1.96 3.68
C GLU A 324 18.35 3.24 4.48
N ILE A 325 19.60 3.46 4.89
CA ILE A 325 20.07 4.68 5.54
C ILE A 325 21.47 5.05 5.03
N GLU A 326 21.73 6.32 4.88
CA GLU A 326 23.06 6.88 4.68
C GLU A 326 23.58 7.48 5.99
N LEU A 327 24.86 7.24 6.32
CA LEU A 327 25.58 7.88 7.41
C LEU A 327 26.77 8.64 6.85
N ASP A 328 26.81 9.95 7.07
CA ASP A 328 27.95 10.80 6.81
C ASP A 328 28.83 10.88 8.05
N VAL A 329 30.06 10.41 7.93
CA VAL A 329 31.06 10.49 9.02
C VAL A 329 32.04 11.60 8.71
N PRO A 330 32.09 12.68 9.51
CA PRO A 330 33.04 13.77 9.32
C PRO A 330 34.49 13.31 9.46
N VAL A 331 35.37 13.79 8.57
CA VAL A 331 36.81 13.61 8.67
C VAL A 331 37.49 14.97 8.82
N THR A 332 38.21 15.13 9.89
CA THR A 332 38.91 16.37 10.19
C THR A 332 40.34 16.35 9.67
N LYS A 333 40.75 17.43 8.98
CA LYS A 333 42.11 17.62 8.56
C LYS A 333 42.95 18.08 9.75
N VAL A 334 44.05 17.37 10.04
CA VAL A 334 45.02 17.83 11.04
C VAL A 334 45.80 19.01 10.46
N THR A 335 45.51 20.21 10.93
CA THR A 335 46.32 21.36 10.64
C THR A 335 47.45 21.42 11.70
N GLN A 336 48.61 20.92 11.34
CA GLN A 336 49.79 21.15 12.18
C GLN A 336 50.24 22.58 12.07
N ASN A 337 50.04 23.35 13.12
CA ASN A 337 50.57 24.71 13.21
C ASN A 337 51.99 24.62 13.76
N ILE A 338 52.98 24.75 12.88
CA ILE A 338 54.37 24.91 13.28
C ILE A 338 54.63 26.39 13.47
N SER A 339 54.96 26.78 14.69
CA SER A 339 55.44 28.14 14.97
C SER A 339 56.92 28.11 15.23
N ALA A 340 57.67 28.91 14.51
CA ALA A 340 59.09 29.11 14.76
C ALA A 340 59.33 30.50 15.35
N ARG A 341 60.08 30.55 16.41
CA ARG A 341 60.50 31.83 17.03
C ARG A 341 62.02 31.96 16.95
N LYS A 342 62.45 33.04 16.28
CA LYS A 342 63.87 33.37 16.24
C LYS A 342 64.17 34.42 17.30
N THR A 343 65.15 34.17 18.13
CA THR A 343 65.71 35.12 19.10
C THR A 343 67.22 35.28 18.89
N SER A 344 67.81 36.35 19.41
CA SER A 344 69.23 36.60 19.31
C SER A 344 69.82 36.99 20.66
N ASN A 345 71.05 36.62 20.86
CA ASN A 345 71.81 37.18 21.95
C ASN A 345 73.10 37.86 21.39
N PRO A 346 73.31 39.13 21.56
CA PRO A 346 72.40 40.07 22.26
C PRO A 346 70.99 40.22 21.63
N ALA A 347 70.04 40.63 22.40
CA ALA A 347 68.67 40.80 21.96
C ALA A 347 68.49 41.76 20.76
N SER A 348 67.50 41.53 19.92
CA SER A 348 67.18 42.40 18.75
C SER A 348 67.11 43.86 19.17
N GLY A 349 67.73 44.76 18.40
CA GLY A 349 67.82 46.20 18.69
C GLY A 349 69.07 46.57 19.54
N THR A 350 69.89 45.66 20.02
CA THR A 350 71.11 45.92 20.73
C THR A 350 72.27 46.25 19.74
N VAL A 351 73.03 47.32 19.99
CA VAL A 351 74.15 47.71 19.17
C VAL A 351 75.33 46.74 19.51
N VAL A 352 75.86 46.03 18.51
CA VAL A 352 76.95 45.14 18.62
C VAL A 352 78.23 45.78 18.02
N LYS A 353 79.32 45.77 18.70
CA LYS A 353 80.58 46.29 18.19
C LYS A 353 81.08 45.45 17.00
N GLN A 354 81.80 46.11 16.07
CA GLN A 354 82.43 45.45 14.95
C GLN A 354 83.30 44.26 15.44
N GLY A 355 83.09 43.03 14.91
CA GLY A 355 83.77 41.81 15.36
C GLY A 355 83.08 41.10 16.53
N GLY A 356 81.98 41.65 17.08
CA GLY A 356 81.18 40.97 18.12
C GLY A 356 80.35 39.85 17.55
N GLN A 357 80.09 38.83 18.35
CA GLN A 357 79.28 37.65 17.96
C GLN A 357 77.77 37.92 18.25
N ILE A 358 76.91 37.46 17.33
CA ILE A 358 75.46 37.39 17.53
C ILE A 358 75.10 35.93 17.42
N ILE A 359 74.50 35.36 18.47
CA ILE A 359 73.99 33.99 18.48
C ILE A 359 72.45 34.07 18.22
N TYR A 360 72.02 33.32 17.23
CA TYR A 360 70.61 33.18 16.95
C TYR A 360 70.06 31.85 17.50
N TYR A 361 68.93 31.87 18.12
CA TYR A 361 68.16 30.68 18.56
C TYR A 361 66.91 30.61 17.72
N ILE A 362 66.58 29.44 17.14
CA ILE A 362 65.45 29.17 16.35
C ILE A 362 64.63 28.08 17.03
#